data_12afd8067c764223007d3e6562954e9f
#
_entry.id   12afd8067c764223007d3e6562954e9f
#
_cell.length_a   1.000
_cell.length_b   1.000
_cell.length_c   1.000
_cell.angle_alpha   90.00
_cell.angle_beta   90.00
_cell.angle_gamma   90.00
#
_symmetry.space_group_name_H-M   'P 1'
#
loop_
_entity.id
_entity.type
_entity.pdbx_description
1 polymer ?
#
loop_
_entity_poly.entity_id
_entity_poly.type
_entity_poly.pdbx_seq_one_letter_code
_entity_poly.pdbx_strand_id
1 'polypeptide(L)'
;MARTAGSHSQTTGPRVRAQAEALFAKHGYAAVSMRQIAAAVGVQAGALYNYIPDKQTLLFSLLHDHMADLLVAWDGQDLSNDPLIVLDQFTQFHLEYHLNRKDAVFIAYMELRNLTTDNFAIIETLRRQYEDHLERLIIAAQEAGAVTVADTRIVTLAVIGMLTEVTTWYRPDGRLDMAVLCGMYKTLVRRTLGATQV
;
A
#
# COMPACT_ATOMS: atom_id res chain seq x y z
N MET A 1 30.55 8.20 33.54
CA MET A 1 29.34 8.78 32.95
C MET A 1 28.60 7.67 32.24
N ALA A 2 27.48 7.24 32.80
CA ALA A 2 26.67 6.15 32.23
C ALA A 2 25.95 6.66 30.99
N ARG A 3 26.17 6.02 29.85
CA ARG A 3 25.53 6.31 28.57
C ARG A 3 24.10 5.79 28.62
N THR A 4 23.13 6.66 28.47
CA THR A 4 21.68 6.34 28.45
C THR A 4 21.37 5.46 27.24
N ALA A 5 21.29 4.14 27.45
CA ALA A 5 21.07 3.15 26.39
C ALA A 5 19.62 3.12 25.84
N GLY A 6 18.66 3.80 26.46
CA GLY A 6 17.24 3.74 26.09
C GLY A 6 16.80 4.72 24.99
N SER A 7 17.49 5.84 24.81
CA SER A 7 17.10 6.92 23.89
C SER A 7 17.42 6.60 22.40
N HIS A 8 18.45 5.83 22.13
CA HIS A 8 18.86 5.49 20.77
C HIS A 8 18.02 4.39 20.11
N SER A 9 17.42 3.49 20.87
CA SER A 9 16.63 2.39 20.35
C SER A 9 15.33 2.88 19.72
N GLN A 10 14.62 3.81 20.35
CA GLN A 10 13.34 4.34 19.87
C GLN A 10 13.45 5.16 18.57
N THR A 11 14.63 5.73 18.28
CA THR A 11 14.84 6.51 17.05
C THR A 11 15.53 5.72 15.94
N THR A 12 16.35 4.72 16.28
CA THR A 12 17.13 3.97 15.30
C THR A 12 16.29 2.93 14.55
N GLY A 13 15.39 2.22 15.22
CA GLY A 13 14.51 1.24 14.58
C GLY A 13 13.68 1.82 13.43
N PRO A 14 12.91 2.90 13.64
CA PRO A 14 12.19 3.58 12.56
C PRO A 14 13.11 4.07 11.42
N ARG A 15 14.31 4.57 11.72
CA ARG A 15 15.28 4.99 10.69
C ARG A 15 15.79 3.82 9.87
N VAL A 16 16.01 2.65 10.48
CA VAL A 16 16.40 1.43 9.77
C VAL A 16 15.32 1.06 8.75
N ARG A 17 14.05 1.06 9.16
CA ARG A 17 12.91 0.73 8.30
C ARG A 17 12.79 1.71 7.14
N ALA A 18 12.81 3.01 7.39
CA ALA A 18 12.70 4.04 6.36
C ALA A 18 13.85 3.98 5.34
N GLN A 19 15.10 3.76 5.79
CA GLN A 19 16.24 3.63 4.89
C GLN A 19 16.19 2.31 4.08
N ALA A 20 15.73 1.22 4.69
CA ALA A 20 15.54 -0.03 3.99
C ALA A 20 14.46 0.07 2.90
N GLU A 21 13.32 0.68 3.23
CA GLU A 21 12.23 0.94 2.29
C GLU A 21 12.73 1.73 1.08
N ALA A 22 13.38 2.88 1.30
CA ALA A 22 13.93 3.69 0.22
C ALA A 22 14.97 2.95 -0.63
N LEU A 23 15.85 2.13 -0.01
CA LEU A 23 16.85 1.36 -0.72
C LEU A 23 16.22 0.21 -1.53
N PHE A 24 15.25 -0.51 -0.96
CA PHE A 24 14.55 -1.59 -1.66
C PHE A 24 13.73 -1.05 -2.84
N ALA A 25 13.03 0.08 -2.65
CA ALA A 25 12.28 0.72 -3.73
C ALA A 25 13.21 1.18 -4.87
N LYS A 26 14.38 1.72 -4.53
CA LYS A 26 15.32 2.28 -5.53
C LYS A 26 16.14 1.22 -6.27
N HIS A 27 16.58 0.16 -5.57
CA HIS A 27 17.58 -0.77 -6.11
C HIS A 27 17.07 -2.22 -6.22
N GLY A 28 15.88 -2.49 -5.69
CA GLY A 28 15.34 -3.85 -5.52
C GLY A 28 15.90 -4.57 -4.30
N TYR A 29 15.07 -5.41 -3.68
CA TYR A 29 15.45 -6.17 -2.49
C TYR A 29 16.72 -7.00 -2.69
N ALA A 30 16.83 -7.72 -3.81
CA ALA A 30 17.95 -8.63 -4.05
C ALA A 30 19.32 -7.93 -4.05
N ALA A 31 19.38 -6.71 -4.60
CA ALA A 31 20.63 -5.95 -4.75
C ALA A 31 21.07 -5.22 -3.46
N VAL A 32 20.20 -5.07 -2.47
CA VAL A 32 20.49 -4.36 -1.23
C VAL A 32 20.97 -5.33 -0.15
N SER A 33 22.08 -5.01 0.51
CA SER A 33 22.64 -5.76 1.63
C SER A 33 22.36 -5.07 2.97
N MET A 34 22.35 -5.83 4.07
CA MET A 34 22.25 -5.29 5.44
C MET A 34 23.37 -4.28 5.75
N ARG A 35 24.56 -4.43 5.15
CA ARG A 35 25.66 -3.46 5.29
C ARG A 35 25.33 -2.12 4.66
N GLN A 36 24.71 -2.10 3.49
CA GLN A 36 24.27 -0.85 2.84
C GLN A 36 23.19 -0.15 3.66
N ILE A 37 22.24 -0.90 4.22
CA ILE A 37 21.23 -0.34 5.12
C ILE A 37 21.88 0.27 6.37
N ALA A 38 22.82 -0.46 7.01
CA ALA A 38 23.56 0.05 8.17
C ALA A 38 24.32 1.34 7.85
N ALA A 39 25.00 1.39 6.71
CA ALA A 39 25.72 2.59 6.24
C ALA A 39 24.77 3.78 6.01
N ALA A 40 23.61 3.55 5.39
CA ALA A 40 22.58 4.60 5.16
C ALA A 40 22.00 5.15 6.46
N VAL A 41 21.85 4.30 7.48
CA VAL A 41 21.41 4.71 8.84
C VAL A 41 22.51 5.40 9.63
N GLY A 42 23.79 5.17 9.27
CA GLY A 42 24.95 5.68 10.01
C GLY A 42 25.28 4.85 11.25
N VAL A 43 25.03 3.52 11.20
CA VAL A 43 25.39 2.59 12.29
C VAL A 43 26.34 1.50 11.79
N GLN A 44 27.02 0.83 12.71
CA GLN A 44 27.82 -0.36 12.34
C GLN A 44 26.89 -1.52 11.97
N ALA A 45 27.31 -2.34 11.00
CA ALA A 45 26.52 -3.47 10.51
C ALA A 45 26.11 -4.46 11.63
N GLY A 46 26.98 -4.71 12.60
CA GLY A 46 26.68 -5.53 13.77
C GLY A 46 25.59 -4.95 14.67
N ALA A 47 25.51 -3.61 14.79
CA ALA A 47 24.49 -2.96 15.60
C ALA A 47 23.09 -3.02 14.96
N LEU A 48 23.00 -3.19 13.62
CA LEU A 48 21.73 -3.31 12.91
C LEU A 48 20.93 -4.56 13.35
N TYR A 49 21.65 -5.66 13.62
CA TYR A 49 21.04 -6.92 14.05
C TYR A 49 20.38 -6.86 15.43
N ASN A 50 20.63 -5.79 16.22
CA ASN A 50 19.89 -5.54 17.46
C ASN A 50 18.46 -5.04 17.20
N TYR A 51 18.16 -4.58 15.98
CA TYR A 51 16.86 -4.04 15.59
C TYR A 51 16.11 -4.99 14.66
N ILE A 52 16.84 -5.64 13.76
CA ILE A 52 16.26 -6.51 12.74
C ILE A 52 17.18 -7.74 12.58
N PRO A 53 16.69 -8.96 12.83
CA PRO A 53 17.53 -10.16 12.82
C PRO A 53 18.11 -10.49 11.44
N ASP A 54 17.37 -10.22 10.37
CA ASP A 54 17.79 -10.49 9.00
C ASP A 54 17.02 -9.65 7.97
N LYS A 55 17.46 -9.72 6.71
CA LYS A 55 16.87 -8.95 5.61
C LYS A 55 15.45 -9.43 5.23
N GLN A 56 15.16 -10.73 5.39
CA GLN A 56 13.84 -11.29 5.10
C GLN A 56 12.79 -10.80 6.10
N THR A 57 13.14 -10.83 7.39
CA THR A 57 12.29 -10.27 8.45
C THR A 57 12.01 -8.78 8.23
N LEU A 58 13.02 -8.04 7.75
CA LEU A 58 12.85 -6.62 7.44
C LEU A 58 11.88 -6.41 6.27
N LEU A 59 12.06 -7.13 5.16
CA LEU A 59 11.14 -7.06 4.03
C LEU A 59 9.72 -7.41 4.46
N PHE A 60 9.55 -8.56 5.12
CA PHE A 60 8.24 -8.99 5.61
C PHE A 60 7.58 -7.92 6.49
N SER A 61 8.32 -7.35 7.44
CA SER A 61 7.76 -6.34 8.33
C SER A 61 7.34 -5.05 7.59
N LEU A 62 8.08 -4.63 6.56
CA LEU A 62 7.70 -3.47 5.74
C LEU A 62 6.39 -3.73 4.97
N LEU A 63 6.27 -4.90 4.34
CA LEU A 63 5.07 -5.26 3.59
C LEU A 63 3.87 -5.48 4.52
N HIS A 64 4.08 -6.18 5.63
CA HIS A 64 3.04 -6.44 6.63
C HIS A 64 2.45 -5.16 7.20
N ASP A 65 3.32 -4.26 7.68
CA ASP A 65 2.87 -3.01 8.29
C ASP A 65 2.19 -2.10 7.27
N HIS A 66 2.71 -2.04 6.02
CA HIS A 66 2.04 -1.30 4.95
C HIS A 66 0.60 -1.80 4.72
N MET A 67 0.40 -3.12 4.65
CA MET A 67 -0.94 -3.69 4.44
C MET A 67 -1.85 -3.54 5.67
N ALA A 68 -1.30 -3.74 6.87
CA ALA A 68 -2.04 -3.56 8.11
C ALA A 68 -2.50 -2.10 8.30
N ASP A 69 -1.58 -1.15 8.06
CA ASP A 69 -1.89 0.29 8.14
C ASP A 69 -2.91 0.71 7.08
N LEU A 70 -2.86 0.13 5.86
CA LEU A 70 -3.84 0.38 4.81
C LEU A 70 -5.24 -0.07 5.23
N LEU A 71 -5.37 -1.27 5.79
CA LEU A 71 -6.65 -1.81 6.29
C LEU A 71 -7.20 -0.93 7.43
N VAL A 72 -6.39 -0.62 8.42
CA VAL A 72 -6.78 0.27 9.54
C VAL A 72 -7.20 1.65 9.04
N ALA A 73 -6.47 2.22 8.08
CA ALA A 73 -6.79 3.53 7.53
C ALA A 73 -8.11 3.52 6.72
N TRP A 74 -8.42 2.42 6.03
CA TRP A 74 -9.69 2.25 5.34
C TRP A 74 -10.85 2.07 6.34
N ASP A 75 -10.69 1.20 7.33
CA ASP A 75 -11.72 0.93 8.34
C ASP A 75 -12.07 2.17 9.19
N GLY A 76 -11.16 3.13 9.28
CA GLY A 76 -11.38 4.42 9.94
C GLY A 76 -12.10 5.49 9.09
N GLN A 77 -12.51 5.18 7.85
CA GLN A 77 -13.22 6.14 7.00
C GLN A 77 -14.67 6.33 7.45
N ASP A 78 -15.14 7.59 7.41
CA ASP A 78 -16.56 7.91 7.57
C ASP A 78 -17.28 7.72 6.22
N LEU A 79 -17.95 6.59 6.05
CA LEU A 79 -18.53 6.19 4.78
C LEU A 79 -19.95 6.70 4.62
N SER A 80 -20.29 7.15 3.41
CA SER A 80 -21.65 7.52 3.01
C SER A 80 -22.59 6.30 3.04
N ASN A 81 -23.90 6.55 3.11
CA ASN A 81 -24.92 5.53 2.89
C ASN A 81 -25.25 5.33 1.40
N ASP A 82 -24.80 6.21 0.52
CA ASP A 82 -25.00 6.08 -0.94
C ASP A 82 -23.91 5.18 -1.53
N PRO A 83 -24.27 4.05 -2.16
CA PRO A 83 -23.30 3.09 -2.69
C PRO A 83 -22.34 3.68 -3.72
N LEU A 84 -22.80 4.60 -4.59
CA LEU A 84 -21.93 5.25 -5.58
C LEU A 84 -20.94 6.21 -4.92
N ILE A 85 -21.39 6.94 -3.89
CA ILE A 85 -20.53 7.85 -3.14
C ILE A 85 -19.45 7.05 -2.38
N VAL A 86 -19.80 5.90 -1.81
CA VAL A 86 -18.82 5.03 -1.13
C VAL A 86 -17.77 4.49 -2.09
N LEU A 87 -18.15 4.11 -3.31
CA LEU A 87 -17.21 3.71 -4.36
C LEU A 87 -16.26 4.86 -4.75
N ASP A 88 -16.78 6.08 -4.81
CA ASP A 88 -15.96 7.28 -5.03
C ASP A 88 -15.01 7.55 -3.86
N GLN A 89 -15.47 7.37 -2.62
CA GLN A 89 -14.65 7.49 -1.42
C GLN A 89 -13.52 6.46 -1.42
N PHE A 90 -13.81 5.21 -1.77
CA PHE A 90 -12.79 4.17 -1.93
C PHE A 90 -11.76 4.55 -2.99
N THR A 91 -12.21 5.00 -4.16
CA THR A 91 -11.35 5.42 -5.26
C THR A 91 -10.40 6.55 -4.84
N GLN A 92 -10.93 7.56 -4.19
CA GLN A 92 -10.14 8.70 -3.69
C GLN A 92 -9.16 8.25 -2.60
N PHE A 93 -9.64 7.51 -1.60
CA PHE A 93 -8.80 6.99 -0.52
C PHE A 93 -7.63 6.16 -1.07
N HIS A 94 -7.90 5.22 -1.98
CA HIS A 94 -6.87 4.38 -2.59
C HIS A 94 -5.78 5.22 -3.27
N LEU A 95 -6.19 6.17 -4.12
CA LEU A 95 -5.25 7.05 -4.82
C LEU A 95 -4.41 7.88 -3.85
N GLU A 96 -5.05 8.59 -2.90
CA GLU A 96 -4.36 9.44 -1.95
C GLU A 96 -3.43 8.64 -1.04
N TYR A 97 -3.88 7.50 -0.52
CA TYR A 97 -3.09 6.66 0.37
C TYR A 97 -1.84 6.11 -0.33
N HIS A 98 -2.01 5.58 -1.54
CA HIS A 98 -0.92 4.96 -2.30
C HIS A 98 0.05 5.98 -2.87
N LEU A 99 -0.43 7.10 -3.39
CA LEU A 99 0.43 8.15 -3.95
C LEU A 99 1.31 8.83 -2.90
N ASN A 100 0.86 8.87 -1.64
CA ASN A 100 1.65 9.37 -0.52
C ASN A 100 2.67 8.34 0.03
N ARG A 101 2.65 7.07 -0.46
CA ARG A 101 3.49 5.96 0.02
C ARG A 101 4.10 5.15 -1.13
N LYS A 102 4.53 5.82 -2.19
CA LYS A 102 4.97 5.18 -3.45
C LYS A 102 6.04 4.11 -3.26
N ASP A 103 7.02 4.33 -2.38
CA ASP A 103 8.09 3.37 -2.12
C ASP A 103 7.54 2.10 -1.46
N ALA A 104 6.70 2.25 -0.43
CA ALA A 104 6.04 1.12 0.24
C ALA A 104 5.14 0.33 -0.74
N VAL A 105 4.35 1.04 -1.56
CA VAL A 105 3.49 0.41 -2.58
C VAL A 105 4.34 -0.33 -3.62
N PHE A 106 5.41 0.28 -4.12
CA PHE A 106 6.31 -0.37 -5.07
C PHE A 106 6.86 -1.68 -4.52
N ILE A 107 7.38 -1.66 -3.28
CA ILE A 107 7.91 -2.86 -2.63
C ILE A 107 6.79 -3.90 -2.44
N ALA A 108 5.60 -3.49 -1.99
CA ALA A 108 4.48 -4.37 -1.74
C ALA A 108 3.98 -5.10 -3.00
N TYR A 109 4.23 -4.56 -4.20
CA TYR A 109 3.88 -5.20 -5.46
C TYR A 109 5.05 -5.93 -6.12
N MET A 110 6.24 -5.34 -6.12
CA MET A 110 7.38 -5.86 -6.89
C MET A 110 8.20 -6.89 -6.14
N GLU A 111 8.22 -6.83 -4.79
CA GLU A 111 9.13 -7.66 -3.98
C GLU A 111 8.45 -8.86 -3.29
N LEU A 112 7.17 -9.08 -3.53
CA LEU A 112 6.41 -10.25 -3.01
C LEU A 112 7.13 -11.59 -3.30
N ARG A 113 7.69 -11.73 -4.50
CA ARG A 113 8.43 -12.92 -4.94
C ARG A 113 9.67 -13.24 -4.12
N ASN A 114 10.15 -12.31 -3.32
CA ASN A 114 11.31 -12.46 -2.46
C ASN A 114 10.94 -12.88 -1.03
N LEU A 115 9.66 -13.01 -0.71
CA LEU A 115 9.21 -13.52 0.58
C LEU A 115 9.36 -15.05 0.65
N THR A 116 9.55 -15.57 1.87
CA THR A 116 9.35 -17.00 2.12
C THR A 116 7.88 -17.37 1.89
N THR A 117 7.60 -18.65 1.67
CA THR A 117 6.23 -19.15 1.44
C THR A 117 5.28 -18.75 2.57
N ASP A 118 5.71 -18.89 3.84
CA ASP A 118 4.87 -18.56 5.00
C ASP A 118 4.59 -17.04 5.08
N ASN A 119 5.63 -16.23 4.90
CA ASN A 119 5.48 -14.77 4.89
C ASN A 119 4.61 -14.30 3.72
N PHE A 120 4.76 -14.90 2.54
CA PHE A 120 3.93 -14.61 1.37
C PHE A 120 2.45 -14.89 1.66
N ALA A 121 2.11 -16.03 2.26
CA ALA A 121 0.74 -16.40 2.58
C ALA A 121 0.07 -15.39 3.55
N ILE A 122 0.84 -14.85 4.51
CA ILE A 122 0.36 -13.82 5.42
C ILE A 122 0.04 -12.52 4.64
N ILE A 123 0.97 -12.06 3.81
CA ILE A 123 0.76 -10.83 3.02
C ILE A 123 -0.38 -11.00 2.02
N GLU A 124 -0.49 -12.17 1.37
CA GLU A 124 -1.60 -12.47 0.46
C GLU A 124 -2.96 -12.40 1.19
N THR A 125 -3.03 -12.88 2.43
CA THR A 125 -4.24 -12.78 3.25
C THR A 125 -4.64 -11.33 3.50
N LEU A 126 -3.70 -10.46 3.87
CA LEU A 126 -3.98 -9.03 4.09
C LEU A 126 -4.41 -8.33 2.79
N ARG A 127 -3.76 -8.66 1.67
CA ARG A 127 -4.15 -8.14 0.34
C ARG A 127 -5.59 -8.53 -0.01
N ARG A 128 -5.91 -9.81 0.20
CA ARG A 128 -7.27 -10.33 -0.05
C ARG A 128 -8.31 -9.64 0.81
N GLN A 129 -8.01 -9.35 2.08
CA GLN A 129 -8.91 -8.58 2.96
C GLN A 129 -9.19 -7.18 2.39
N TYR A 130 -8.17 -6.48 1.87
CA TYR A 130 -8.37 -5.17 1.26
C TYR A 130 -9.18 -5.25 -0.04
N GLU A 131 -8.94 -6.24 -0.88
CA GLU A 131 -9.74 -6.52 -2.07
C GLU A 131 -11.20 -6.83 -1.72
N ASP A 132 -11.44 -7.61 -0.66
CA ASP A 132 -12.77 -7.96 -0.18
C ASP A 132 -13.55 -6.74 0.34
N HIS A 133 -12.89 -5.69 0.82
CA HIS A 133 -13.57 -4.42 1.13
C HIS A 133 -14.19 -3.82 -0.12
N LEU A 134 -13.43 -3.68 -1.21
CA LEU A 134 -13.96 -3.14 -2.46
C LEU A 134 -15.04 -4.05 -3.07
N GLU A 135 -14.82 -5.37 -3.05
CA GLU A 135 -15.81 -6.32 -3.60
C GLU A 135 -17.15 -6.20 -2.88
N ARG A 136 -17.17 -6.09 -1.56
CA ARG A 136 -18.39 -5.87 -0.77
C ARG A 136 -19.10 -4.56 -1.15
N LEU A 137 -18.37 -3.49 -1.42
CA LEU A 137 -18.93 -2.22 -1.87
C LEU A 137 -19.58 -2.37 -3.27
N ILE A 138 -18.93 -3.10 -4.18
CA ILE A 138 -19.46 -3.37 -5.52
C ILE A 138 -20.74 -4.22 -5.43
N ILE A 139 -20.75 -5.25 -4.59
CA ILE A 139 -21.93 -6.10 -4.36
C ILE A 139 -23.09 -5.24 -3.83
N ALA A 140 -22.86 -4.43 -2.81
CA ALA A 140 -23.89 -3.56 -2.24
C ALA A 140 -24.41 -2.55 -3.28
N ALA A 141 -23.57 -1.99 -4.13
CA ALA A 141 -23.96 -1.09 -5.20
C ALA A 141 -24.78 -1.81 -6.29
N GLN A 142 -24.47 -3.07 -6.58
CA GLN A 142 -25.22 -3.89 -7.54
C GLN A 142 -26.60 -4.29 -6.97
N GLU A 143 -26.68 -4.67 -5.69
CA GLU A 143 -27.93 -4.96 -5.00
C GLU A 143 -28.87 -3.73 -4.94
N ALA A 144 -28.28 -2.53 -4.83
CA ALA A 144 -29.02 -1.27 -4.90
C ALA A 144 -29.40 -0.84 -6.34
N GLY A 145 -29.01 -1.60 -7.36
CA GLY A 145 -29.24 -1.28 -8.77
C GLY A 145 -28.42 -0.10 -9.31
N ALA A 146 -27.41 0.34 -8.58
CA ALA A 146 -26.57 1.48 -8.94
C ALA A 146 -25.49 1.13 -9.97
N VAL A 147 -25.03 -0.14 -10.00
CA VAL A 147 -24.02 -0.66 -10.93
C VAL A 147 -24.47 -2.02 -11.50
N THR A 148 -23.84 -2.44 -12.60
CA THR A 148 -24.10 -3.76 -13.21
C THR A 148 -22.78 -4.36 -13.68
N VAL A 149 -22.33 -5.45 -13.03
CA VAL A 149 -21.10 -6.16 -13.38
C VAL A 149 -21.38 -7.65 -13.53
N ALA A 150 -20.66 -8.30 -14.45
CA ALA A 150 -20.83 -9.74 -14.71
C ALA A 150 -20.16 -10.59 -13.62
N ASP A 151 -19.05 -10.15 -13.07
CA ASP A 151 -18.27 -10.84 -12.05
C ASP A 151 -17.62 -9.80 -11.12
N THR A 152 -18.06 -9.79 -9.87
CA THR A 152 -17.61 -8.81 -8.88
C THR A 152 -16.12 -8.96 -8.55
N ARG A 153 -15.62 -10.20 -8.49
CA ARG A 153 -14.22 -10.47 -8.18
C ARG A 153 -13.27 -10.00 -9.28
N ILE A 154 -13.59 -10.31 -10.54
CA ILE A 154 -12.76 -9.86 -11.67
C ILE A 154 -12.71 -8.35 -11.74
N VAL A 155 -13.86 -7.69 -11.58
CA VAL A 155 -13.92 -6.23 -11.62
C VAL A 155 -13.20 -5.58 -10.44
N THR A 156 -13.30 -6.16 -9.24
CA THR A 156 -12.52 -5.72 -8.07
C THR A 156 -11.03 -5.71 -8.38
N LEU A 157 -10.49 -6.82 -8.88
CA LEU A 157 -9.06 -6.93 -9.21
C LEU A 157 -8.66 -5.94 -10.33
N ALA A 158 -9.51 -5.74 -11.33
CA ALA A 158 -9.27 -4.77 -12.39
C ALA A 158 -9.24 -3.34 -11.86
N VAL A 159 -10.17 -2.96 -10.98
CA VAL A 159 -10.21 -1.62 -10.36
C VAL A 159 -8.98 -1.40 -9.47
N ILE A 160 -8.64 -2.35 -8.58
CA ILE A 160 -7.44 -2.26 -7.73
C ILE A 160 -6.19 -2.08 -8.60
N GLY A 161 -6.02 -2.90 -9.65
CA GLY A 161 -4.88 -2.79 -10.56
C GLY A 161 -4.80 -1.43 -11.25
N MET A 162 -5.93 -0.94 -11.77
CA MET A 162 -6.01 0.37 -12.42
C MET A 162 -5.66 1.52 -11.47
N LEU A 163 -6.13 1.47 -10.23
CA LEU A 163 -5.86 2.51 -9.23
C LEU A 163 -4.41 2.47 -8.74
N THR A 164 -3.87 1.26 -8.52
CA THR A 164 -2.48 1.10 -8.04
C THR A 164 -1.46 1.54 -9.08
N GLU A 165 -1.71 1.26 -10.36
CA GLU A 165 -0.79 1.60 -11.45
C GLU A 165 -0.50 3.10 -11.53
N VAL A 166 -1.38 3.95 -11.01
CA VAL A 166 -1.18 5.41 -10.95
C VAL A 166 0.13 5.79 -10.23
N THR A 167 0.56 4.98 -9.26
CA THR A 167 1.81 5.23 -8.51
C THR A 167 3.07 5.24 -9.38
N THR A 168 3.04 4.55 -10.52
CA THR A 168 4.19 4.42 -11.41
C THR A 168 4.43 5.68 -12.25
N TRP A 169 3.36 6.34 -12.69
CA TRP A 169 3.46 7.44 -13.65
C TRP A 169 3.04 8.81 -13.10
N TYR A 170 2.19 8.91 -12.09
CA TYR A 170 1.75 10.18 -11.55
C TYR A 170 2.90 10.96 -10.91
N ARG A 171 2.95 12.27 -11.20
CA ARG A 171 3.90 13.23 -10.62
C ARG A 171 3.13 14.41 -10.05
N PRO A 172 3.37 14.82 -8.78
CA PRO A 172 2.65 15.92 -8.13
C PRO A 172 2.82 17.27 -8.84
N ASP A 173 3.98 17.47 -9.47
CA ASP A 173 4.34 18.67 -10.28
C ASP A 173 4.01 18.50 -11.76
N GLY A 174 3.26 17.46 -12.12
CA GLY A 174 2.86 17.14 -13.48
C GLY A 174 1.63 17.92 -13.96
N ARG A 175 1.08 17.49 -15.10
CA ARG A 175 -0.07 18.13 -15.77
C ARG A 175 -1.37 18.13 -14.97
N LEU A 176 -1.56 17.15 -14.09
CA LEU A 176 -2.79 16.93 -13.33
C LEU A 176 -2.54 17.10 -11.84
N ASP A 177 -3.32 17.93 -11.18
CA ASP A 177 -3.37 17.91 -9.73
C ASP A 177 -4.15 16.71 -9.20
N MET A 178 -4.04 16.45 -7.90
CA MET A 178 -4.66 15.30 -7.24
C MET A 178 -6.18 15.31 -7.34
N ALA A 179 -6.82 16.47 -7.20
CA ALA A 179 -8.28 16.56 -7.23
C ALA A 179 -8.85 16.23 -8.62
N VAL A 180 -8.21 16.75 -9.67
CA VAL A 180 -8.55 16.43 -11.06
C VAL A 180 -8.31 14.93 -11.35
N LEU A 181 -7.18 14.40 -10.90
CA LEU A 181 -6.88 12.96 -11.05
C LEU A 181 -7.95 12.10 -10.38
N CYS A 182 -8.29 12.38 -9.13
CA CYS A 182 -9.32 11.65 -8.39
C CYS A 182 -10.68 11.71 -9.10
N GLY A 183 -11.09 12.88 -9.59
CA GLY A 183 -12.34 13.05 -10.34
C GLY A 183 -12.38 12.20 -11.61
N MET A 184 -11.28 12.17 -12.37
CA MET A 184 -11.16 11.33 -13.56
C MET A 184 -11.26 9.84 -13.22
N TYR A 185 -10.59 9.39 -12.16
CA TYR A 185 -10.59 7.99 -11.77
C TYR A 185 -11.94 7.54 -11.16
N LYS A 186 -12.64 8.41 -10.41
CA LYS A 186 -14.03 8.16 -10.00
C LYS A 186 -14.92 7.89 -11.21
N THR A 187 -14.83 8.72 -12.23
CA THR A 187 -15.57 8.53 -13.48
C THR A 187 -15.17 7.22 -14.19
N LEU A 188 -13.87 6.88 -14.25
CA LEU A 188 -13.40 5.64 -14.85
C LEU A 188 -13.92 4.42 -14.08
N VAL A 189 -13.84 4.43 -12.74
CA VAL A 189 -14.37 3.33 -11.91
C VAL A 189 -15.87 3.17 -12.12
N ARG A 190 -16.65 4.24 -12.05
CA ARG A 190 -18.10 4.20 -12.30
C ARG A 190 -18.43 3.59 -13.66
N ARG A 191 -17.73 3.97 -14.72
CA ARG A 191 -17.91 3.41 -16.06
C ARG A 191 -17.52 1.94 -16.12
N THR A 192 -16.44 1.54 -15.49
CA THR A 192 -15.98 0.14 -15.41
C THR A 192 -17.03 -0.74 -14.70
N LEU A 193 -17.72 -0.17 -13.71
CA LEU A 193 -18.78 -0.83 -12.97
C LEU A 193 -20.16 -0.77 -13.67
N GLY A 194 -20.26 -0.14 -14.84
CA GLY A 194 -21.54 0.01 -15.54
C GLY A 194 -22.55 0.83 -14.73
N ALA A 195 -22.08 1.88 -14.04
CA ALA A 195 -22.96 2.73 -13.26
C ALA A 195 -24.03 3.40 -14.12
N THR A 196 -25.26 3.43 -13.62
CA THR A 196 -26.42 4.04 -14.31
C THR A 196 -26.35 5.57 -14.32
N GLN A 197 -25.57 6.15 -13.43
CA GLN A 197 -25.26 7.59 -13.36
C GLN A 197 -23.74 7.79 -13.32
N VAL A 198 -23.18 8.56 -14.25
CA VAL A 198 -21.73 8.83 -14.37
C VAL A 198 -21.44 10.28 -14.07
#